data_5c99a37bd23f42aa8259664b9571835c
#
_entry.id   5c99a37bd23f42aa8259664b9571835c
#
_cell.length_a   1.000
_cell.length_b   1.000
_cell.length_c   1.000
_cell.angle_alpha   90.00
_cell.angle_beta   90.00
_cell.angle_gamma   90.00
#
_symmetry.space_group_name_H-M   'P 1'
#
loop_
_entity.id
_entity.type
_entity.pdbx_description
1 polymer ?
#
loop_
_entity_poly.entity_id
_entity_poly.type
_entity_poly.pdbx_seq_one_letter_code
_entity_poly.pdbx_strand_id
1 'polypeptide(L)'
;MIEFNYKLDYKKLDFTDKKIRKLYRIGRGEQGVLLVRPYTNDICKYWRFKTPSIAKESANKIYDMYAEYRSKNDFVGMDMCRKFLEMGFTRARRYANHKDGKKYDKNGNIRPQEKDWSTSDKAISARIFKTYRDKITKDNKYISMRKMWREYENHNIQAIQWLY
;
A
#
# COMPACT_ATOMS: atom_id res chain seq x y z
N MET A 1 12.00 -12.94 5.11
CA MET A 1 10.83 -12.04 5.04
C MET A 1 9.57 -12.89 5.06
N ILE A 2 8.65 -12.61 5.98
CA ILE A 2 7.37 -13.32 6.07
C ILE A 2 6.39 -12.68 5.07
N GLU A 3 5.79 -13.48 4.22
CA GLU A 3 4.78 -13.03 3.27
C GLU A 3 3.43 -12.79 3.95
N PHE A 4 2.56 -12.07 3.28
CA PHE A 4 1.20 -11.82 3.74
C PHE A 4 0.42 -13.14 3.83
N ASN A 5 -0.31 -13.34 4.92
CA ASN A 5 -1.06 -14.58 5.15
C ASN A 5 -2.46 -14.50 4.54
N TYR A 6 -2.64 -15.06 3.35
CA TYR A 6 -3.94 -15.09 2.66
C TYR A 6 -4.91 -16.18 3.16
N LYS A 7 -4.49 -17.03 4.11
CA LYS A 7 -5.31 -18.14 4.62
C LYS A 7 -6.33 -17.71 5.70
N LEU A 8 -6.19 -16.49 6.23
CA LEU A 8 -7.11 -15.97 7.24
C LEU A 8 -8.43 -15.54 6.63
N ASP A 9 -9.52 -15.66 7.40
CA ASP A 9 -10.83 -15.12 7.02
C ASP A 9 -10.91 -13.63 7.38
N TYR A 10 -10.37 -12.79 6.51
CA TYR A 10 -10.27 -11.35 6.71
C TYR A 10 -11.63 -10.65 6.85
N LYS A 11 -12.73 -11.24 6.38
CA LYS A 11 -14.08 -10.69 6.53
C LYS A 11 -14.52 -10.63 7.98
N LYS A 12 -13.95 -11.49 8.81
CA LYS A 12 -14.27 -11.59 10.25
C LYS A 12 -13.27 -10.89 11.15
N LEU A 13 -12.24 -10.25 10.58
CA LEU A 13 -11.13 -9.66 11.34
C LEU A 13 -11.24 -8.14 11.35
N ASP A 14 -11.26 -7.56 12.55
CA ASP A 14 -11.17 -6.12 12.79
C ASP A 14 -9.76 -5.80 13.32
N PHE A 15 -8.93 -5.19 12.48
CA PHE A 15 -7.54 -4.88 12.81
C PHE A 15 -7.37 -3.67 13.73
N THR A 16 -8.45 -3.05 14.22
CA THR A 16 -8.41 -2.12 15.35
C THR A 16 -8.42 -2.86 16.70
N ASP A 17 -8.87 -4.12 16.72
CA ASP A 17 -8.76 -4.97 17.91
C ASP A 17 -7.30 -5.34 18.16
N LYS A 18 -6.83 -5.12 19.39
CA LYS A 18 -5.43 -5.35 19.79
C LYS A 18 -4.97 -6.79 19.56
N LYS A 19 -5.85 -7.78 19.74
CA LYS A 19 -5.53 -9.19 19.53
C LYS A 19 -5.40 -9.52 18.04
N ILE A 20 -6.31 -8.98 17.24
CA ILE A 20 -6.35 -9.20 15.79
C ILE A 20 -5.18 -8.47 15.09
N ARG A 21 -4.85 -7.28 15.55
CA ARG A 21 -3.77 -6.45 15.04
C ARG A 21 -2.43 -7.20 14.92
N LYS A 22 -2.17 -8.12 15.85
CA LYS A 22 -0.98 -8.98 15.84
C LYS A 22 -0.89 -9.91 14.63
N LEU A 23 -2.00 -10.16 13.96
CA LEU A 23 -2.07 -11.00 12.76
C LEU A 23 -1.64 -10.24 11.50
N TYR A 24 -1.51 -8.90 11.57
CA TYR A 24 -1.09 -8.10 10.44
C TYR A 24 0.31 -8.49 9.98
N ARG A 25 0.49 -8.59 8.67
CA ARG A 25 1.78 -8.84 8.01
C ARG A 25 2.07 -7.75 7.01
N ILE A 26 3.28 -7.24 7.07
CA ILE A 26 3.75 -6.22 6.10
C ILE A 26 3.74 -6.82 4.70
N GLY A 27 4.20 -8.05 4.57
CA GLY A 27 4.26 -8.73 3.29
C GLY A 27 5.29 -8.11 2.35
N ARG A 28 5.05 -8.29 1.07
CA ARG A 28 5.87 -7.76 -0.02
C ARG A 28 5.05 -6.79 -0.86
N GLY A 29 5.59 -5.62 -1.18
CA GLY A 29 4.87 -4.63 -2.00
C GLY A 29 3.52 -4.25 -1.38
N GLU A 30 2.45 -4.47 -2.12
CA GLU A 30 1.08 -4.15 -1.73
C GLU A 30 0.26 -5.36 -1.27
N GLN A 31 0.89 -6.49 -0.94
CA GLN A 31 0.17 -7.69 -0.50
C GLN A 31 -0.82 -7.36 0.63
N GLY A 32 -2.06 -7.83 0.47
CA GLY A 32 -3.12 -7.69 1.46
C GLY A 32 -3.78 -6.32 1.52
N VAL A 33 -3.47 -5.41 0.61
CA VAL A 33 -3.98 -4.03 0.63
C VAL A 33 -5.52 -3.94 0.64
N LEU A 34 -6.23 -4.89 0.07
CA LEU A 34 -7.69 -4.91 0.00
C LEU A 34 -8.35 -5.76 1.10
N LEU A 35 -7.61 -6.25 2.07
CA LEU A 35 -8.10 -7.23 3.04
C LEU A 35 -8.12 -6.75 4.49
N VAL A 36 -7.39 -5.71 4.83
CA VAL A 36 -7.15 -5.30 6.23
C VAL A 36 -8.16 -4.24 6.67
N ARG A 37 -9.30 -4.69 7.16
CA ARG A 37 -10.39 -3.79 7.58
C ARG A 37 -10.21 -3.34 9.04
N PRO A 38 -10.64 -2.15 9.43
CA PRO A 38 -11.36 -1.16 8.60
C PRO A 38 -10.48 -0.31 7.68
N TYR A 39 -9.15 -0.40 7.78
CA TYR A 39 -8.19 0.45 7.05
C TYR A 39 -8.41 0.41 5.54
N THR A 40 -8.61 -0.79 4.97
CA THR A 40 -8.88 -0.94 3.54
C THR A 40 -10.07 -0.09 3.12
N ASN A 41 -11.19 -0.17 3.83
CA ASN A 41 -12.40 0.57 3.47
C ASN A 41 -12.21 2.08 3.64
N ASP A 42 -11.54 2.50 4.71
CA ASP A 42 -11.33 3.92 5.02
C ASP A 42 -10.42 4.61 4.01
N ILE A 43 -9.38 3.93 3.54
CA ILE A 43 -8.40 4.49 2.61
C ILE A 43 -8.87 4.35 1.16
N CYS A 44 -9.44 3.19 0.80
CA CYS A 44 -9.81 2.85 -0.58
C CYS A 44 -10.78 3.86 -1.21
N LYS A 45 -11.68 4.42 -0.43
CA LYS A 45 -12.65 5.43 -0.93
C LYS A 45 -11.98 6.70 -1.46
N TYR A 46 -10.74 6.98 -1.09
CA TYR A 46 -9.94 8.11 -1.59
C TYR A 46 -8.94 7.72 -2.67
N TRP A 47 -8.76 6.43 -2.93
CA TRP A 47 -7.77 5.91 -3.87
C TRP A 47 -8.28 5.99 -5.31
N ARG A 48 -7.69 6.88 -6.12
CA ARG A 48 -8.09 7.15 -7.51
C ARG A 48 -6.90 7.62 -8.33
N PHE A 49 -6.89 7.31 -9.63
CA PHE A 49 -5.80 7.72 -10.53
C PHE A 49 -6.25 7.96 -11.97
N LYS A 50 -7.49 8.37 -12.19
CA LYS A 50 -8.04 8.59 -13.55
C LYS A 50 -7.24 9.63 -14.32
N THR A 51 -6.86 10.74 -13.69
CA THR A 51 -6.04 11.82 -14.26
C THR A 51 -4.91 12.17 -13.28
N PRO A 52 -3.84 12.86 -13.73
CA PRO A 52 -2.78 13.34 -12.82
C PRO A 52 -3.31 14.21 -11.68
N SER A 53 -4.26 15.08 -11.95
CA SER A 53 -4.89 15.93 -10.93
C SER A 53 -5.61 15.08 -9.87
N ILE A 54 -6.42 14.12 -10.29
CA ILE A 54 -7.12 13.19 -9.40
C ILE A 54 -6.12 12.32 -8.61
N ALA A 55 -5.07 11.84 -9.27
CA ALA A 55 -4.01 11.07 -8.61
C ALA A 55 -3.32 11.89 -7.52
N LYS A 56 -3.06 13.17 -7.77
CA LYS A 56 -2.45 14.06 -6.78
C LYS A 56 -3.36 14.31 -5.58
N GLU A 57 -4.64 14.57 -5.79
CA GLU A 57 -5.63 14.69 -4.72
C GLU A 57 -5.70 13.41 -3.88
N SER A 58 -5.76 12.26 -4.56
CA SER A 58 -5.76 10.94 -3.91
C SER A 58 -4.51 10.73 -3.06
N ALA A 59 -3.33 10.94 -3.63
CA ALA A 59 -2.07 10.76 -2.94
C ALA A 59 -1.93 11.71 -1.73
N ASN A 60 -2.32 12.97 -1.89
CA ASN A 60 -2.35 13.95 -0.79
C ASN A 60 -3.24 13.48 0.36
N LYS A 61 -4.46 13.05 0.05
CA LYS A 61 -5.42 12.60 1.07
C LYS A 61 -4.90 11.37 1.80
N ILE A 62 -4.36 10.41 1.09
CA ILE A 62 -3.79 9.19 1.71
C ILE A 62 -2.57 9.54 2.58
N TYR A 63 -1.75 10.49 2.14
CA TYR A 63 -0.63 10.95 2.94
C TYR A 63 -1.08 11.69 4.21
N ASP A 64 -2.15 12.48 4.14
CA ASP A 64 -2.76 13.10 5.33
C ASP A 64 -3.27 12.04 6.32
N MET A 65 -3.89 10.98 5.82
CA MET A 65 -4.31 9.83 6.64
C MET A 65 -3.10 9.14 7.28
N TYR A 66 -2.02 8.98 6.52
CA TYR A 66 -0.74 8.48 7.05
C TYR A 66 -0.26 9.31 8.23
N ALA A 67 -0.28 10.64 8.11
CA ALA A 67 0.13 11.54 9.18
C ALA A 67 -0.72 11.38 10.46
N GLU A 68 -2.03 11.16 10.30
CA GLU A 68 -2.93 10.88 11.43
C GLU A 68 -2.60 9.54 12.09
N TYR A 69 -2.43 8.46 11.34
CA TYR A 69 -2.03 7.17 11.89
C TYR A 69 -0.66 7.25 12.56
N ARG A 70 0.26 7.99 11.97
CA ARG A 70 1.60 8.25 12.53
C ARG A 70 1.52 8.93 13.90
N SER A 71 0.67 9.94 14.03
CA SER A 71 0.49 10.66 15.31
C SER A 71 -0.09 9.77 16.42
N LYS A 72 -0.83 8.73 16.06
CA LYS A 72 -1.44 7.76 16.97
C LYS A 72 -0.57 6.51 17.19
N ASN A 73 0.64 6.45 16.63
CA ASN A 73 1.48 5.26 16.62
C ASN A 73 0.80 4.02 16.04
N ASP A 74 -0.13 4.23 15.11
CA ASP A 74 -0.85 3.16 14.44
C ASP A 74 -0.08 2.67 13.21
N PHE A 75 0.83 1.72 13.41
CA PHE A 75 1.68 1.20 12.33
C PHE A 75 0.85 0.49 11.25
N VAL A 76 -0.20 -0.21 11.61
CA VAL A 76 -1.05 -0.88 10.61
C VAL A 76 -1.64 0.16 9.64
N GLY A 77 -2.20 1.25 10.17
CA GLY A 77 -2.69 2.36 9.36
C GLY A 77 -1.59 3.01 8.51
N MET A 78 -0.42 3.25 9.11
CA MET A 78 0.74 3.81 8.40
C MET A 78 1.15 2.94 7.21
N ASP A 79 1.29 1.64 7.42
CA ASP A 79 1.70 0.70 6.37
C ASP A 79 0.60 0.47 5.33
N MET A 80 -0.66 0.50 5.74
CA MET A 80 -1.79 0.42 4.81
C MET A 80 -1.82 1.63 3.86
N CYS A 81 -1.53 2.83 4.34
CA CYS A 81 -1.38 4.01 3.47
C CYS A 81 -0.23 3.83 2.47
N ARG A 82 0.92 3.31 2.94
CA ARG A 82 2.04 2.97 2.04
C ARG A 82 1.61 1.97 0.96
N LYS A 83 0.87 0.92 1.34
CA LYS A 83 0.38 -0.10 0.39
C LYS A 83 -0.58 0.48 -0.65
N PHE A 84 -1.47 1.38 -0.27
CA PHE A 84 -2.37 2.04 -1.23
C PHE A 84 -1.60 2.95 -2.19
N LEU A 85 -0.61 3.68 -1.73
CA LEU A 85 0.26 4.48 -2.59
C LEU A 85 1.10 3.58 -3.51
N GLU A 86 1.59 2.45 -3.02
CA GLU A 86 2.27 1.45 -3.82
C GLU A 86 1.36 0.88 -4.91
N MET A 87 0.13 0.53 -4.57
CA MET A 87 -0.86 0.04 -5.54
C MET A 87 -1.19 1.11 -6.58
N GLY A 88 -1.30 2.37 -6.17
CA GLY A 88 -1.47 3.49 -7.10
C GLY A 88 -0.33 3.57 -8.12
N PHE A 89 0.90 3.45 -7.65
CA PHE A 89 2.08 3.42 -8.51
C PHE A 89 2.06 2.22 -9.46
N THR A 90 1.89 1.01 -8.95
CA THR A 90 1.97 -0.21 -9.76
C THR A 90 0.83 -0.29 -10.79
N ARG A 91 -0.39 0.11 -10.41
CA ARG A 91 -1.54 0.11 -11.30
C ARG A 91 -1.42 1.18 -12.39
N ALA A 92 -1.13 2.43 -12.00
CA ALA A 92 -0.95 3.50 -12.98
C ALA A 92 0.22 3.19 -13.93
N ARG A 93 1.31 2.61 -13.42
CA ARG A 93 2.45 2.17 -14.22
C ARG A 93 2.07 1.10 -15.24
N ARG A 94 1.25 0.14 -14.85
CA ARG A 94 0.75 -0.89 -15.75
C ARG A 94 -0.11 -0.30 -16.88
N TYR A 95 -0.99 0.64 -16.56
CA TYR A 95 -1.78 1.35 -17.58
C TYR A 95 -0.94 2.24 -18.48
N ALA A 96 0.15 2.81 -18.00
CA ALA A 96 1.10 3.57 -18.82
C ALA A 96 1.87 2.66 -19.80
N ASN A 97 2.27 1.49 -19.33
CA ASN A 97 3.12 0.57 -20.11
C ASN A 97 2.34 -0.25 -21.13
N HIS A 98 1.09 -0.62 -20.83
CA HIS A 98 0.32 -1.54 -21.66
C HIS A 98 -1.12 -1.05 -21.83
N LYS A 99 -1.64 -1.17 -23.07
CA LYS A 99 -3.02 -0.81 -23.38
C LYS A 99 -3.99 -1.52 -22.43
N ASP A 100 -4.94 -0.76 -21.88
CA ASP A 100 -5.94 -1.25 -20.91
C ASP A 100 -5.34 -1.89 -19.64
N GLY A 101 -4.09 -1.62 -19.35
CA GLY A 101 -3.37 -2.18 -18.21
C GLY A 101 -3.10 -3.68 -18.30
N LYS A 102 -3.24 -4.27 -19.49
CA LYS A 102 -3.05 -5.71 -19.71
C LYS A 102 -1.63 -6.00 -20.20
N LYS A 103 -0.81 -6.57 -19.33
CA LYS A 103 0.57 -6.92 -19.63
C LYS A 103 0.71 -8.12 -20.57
N TYR A 104 -0.22 -9.08 -20.49
CA TYR A 104 -0.17 -10.34 -21.22
C TYR A 104 -1.32 -10.46 -22.23
N ASP A 105 -1.05 -11.12 -23.38
CA ASP A 105 -2.04 -11.47 -24.36
C ASP A 105 -2.76 -12.80 -24.00
N LYS A 106 -3.63 -13.29 -24.90
CA LYS A 106 -4.36 -14.56 -24.75
C LYS A 106 -3.45 -15.76 -24.56
N ASN A 107 -2.24 -15.72 -25.11
CA ASN A 107 -1.28 -16.83 -25.13
C ASN A 107 -0.25 -16.71 -23.99
N GLY A 108 -0.39 -15.73 -23.10
CA GLY A 108 0.54 -15.50 -22.02
C GLY A 108 1.83 -14.75 -22.41
N ASN A 109 1.91 -14.24 -23.64
CA ASN A 109 3.04 -13.43 -24.09
C ASN A 109 2.90 -11.97 -23.59
N ILE A 110 4.06 -11.35 -23.31
CA ILE A 110 4.08 -9.93 -22.91
C ILE A 110 3.67 -9.07 -24.11
N ARG A 111 2.67 -8.23 -23.91
CA ARG A 111 2.20 -7.27 -24.91
C ARG A 111 3.23 -6.17 -25.12
N PRO A 112 3.28 -5.54 -26.31
CA PRO A 112 4.17 -4.41 -26.57
C PRO A 112 3.94 -3.29 -25.56
N GLN A 113 5.04 -2.63 -25.17
CA GLN A 113 5.00 -1.43 -24.35
C GLN A 113 4.46 -0.26 -25.19
N GLU A 114 3.58 0.58 -24.61
CA GLU A 114 3.08 1.77 -25.26
C GLU A 114 4.22 2.76 -25.58
N LYS A 115 4.10 3.49 -26.70
CA LYS A 115 5.12 4.47 -27.12
C LYS A 115 5.28 5.59 -26.10
N ASP A 116 4.20 6.03 -25.48
CA ASP A 116 4.16 7.11 -24.47
C ASP A 116 4.24 6.60 -23.03
N TRP A 117 4.79 5.42 -22.81
CA TRP A 117 4.86 4.76 -21.49
C TRP A 117 5.51 5.61 -20.40
N SER A 118 6.35 6.56 -20.76
CA SER A 118 7.06 7.43 -19.80
C SER A 118 6.45 8.83 -19.71
N THR A 119 5.59 9.25 -20.63
CA THR A 119 5.09 10.62 -20.77
C THR A 119 3.58 10.76 -20.66
N SER A 120 2.83 9.66 -20.73
CA SER A 120 1.36 9.67 -20.66
C SER A 120 0.86 10.17 -19.30
N ASP A 121 -0.41 10.53 -19.24
CA ASP A 121 -1.08 10.89 -17.99
C ASP A 121 -0.98 9.79 -16.93
N LYS A 122 -1.07 8.53 -17.34
CA LYS A 122 -0.89 7.39 -16.43
C LYS A 122 0.54 7.30 -15.91
N ALA A 123 1.53 7.61 -16.72
CA ALA A 123 2.94 7.67 -16.28
C ALA A 123 3.16 8.80 -15.27
N ILE A 124 2.55 9.96 -15.49
CA ILE A 124 2.59 11.09 -14.56
C ILE A 124 1.93 10.71 -13.24
N SER A 125 0.73 10.11 -13.29
CA SER A 125 0.02 9.62 -12.10
C SER A 125 0.86 8.60 -11.31
N ALA A 126 1.52 7.68 -12.00
CA ALA A 126 2.42 6.72 -11.36
C ALA A 126 3.55 7.40 -10.59
N ARG A 127 4.19 8.41 -11.17
CA ARG A 127 5.25 9.18 -10.49
C ARG A 127 4.74 9.93 -9.27
N ILE A 128 3.51 10.46 -9.32
CA ILE A 128 2.88 11.12 -8.19
C ILE A 128 2.76 10.13 -7.01
N PHE A 129 2.17 8.98 -7.22
CA PHE A 129 2.05 7.95 -6.17
C PHE A 129 3.40 7.50 -5.64
N LYS A 130 4.37 7.31 -6.53
CA LYS A 130 5.74 6.94 -6.13
C LYS A 130 6.37 7.99 -5.21
N THR A 131 6.21 9.25 -5.54
CA THR A 131 6.75 10.36 -4.73
C THR A 131 6.17 10.34 -3.31
N TYR A 132 4.86 10.17 -3.15
CA TYR A 132 4.22 10.11 -1.84
C TYR A 132 4.57 8.82 -1.09
N ARG A 133 4.62 7.69 -1.77
CA ARG A 133 5.12 6.44 -1.19
C ARG A 133 6.53 6.59 -0.63
N ASP A 134 7.41 7.21 -1.40
CA ASP A 134 8.81 7.41 -1.01
C ASP A 134 8.93 8.32 0.22
N LYS A 135 8.05 9.31 0.40
CA LYS A 135 7.99 10.10 1.62
C LYS A 135 7.73 9.23 2.85
N ILE A 136 6.83 8.25 2.74
CA ILE A 136 6.54 7.31 3.83
C ILE A 136 7.75 6.40 4.08
N THR A 137 8.28 5.78 3.05
CA THR A 137 9.38 4.81 3.20
C THR A 137 10.69 5.43 3.68
N LYS A 138 10.83 6.74 3.57
CA LYS A 138 11.97 7.51 4.07
C LYS A 138 11.72 8.16 5.44
N ASP A 139 10.51 8.10 5.94
CA ASP A 139 10.18 8.64 7.28
C ASP A 139 10.84 7.77 8.37
N ASN A 140 11.66 8.39 9.20
CA ASN A 140 12.41 7.70 10.26
C ASN A 140 11.50 6.95 11.22
N LYS A 141 10.35 7.51 11.58
CA LYS A 141 9.38 6.83 12.44
C LYS A 141 8.81 5.57 11.78
N TYR A 142 8.43 5.66 10.50
CA TYR A 142 7.98 4.50 9.74
C TYR A 142 9.06 3.42 9.66
N ILE A 143 10.28 3.79 9.32
CA ILE A 143 11.42 2.87 9.23
C ILE A 143 11.63 2.12 10.54
N SER A 144 11.64 2.85 11.65
CA SER A 144 11.84 2.32 12.99
C SER A 144 10.73 1.34 13.39
N MET A 145 9.47 1.74 13.22
CA MET A 145 8.31 0.91 13.54
C MET A 145 8.21 -0.32 12.63
N ARG A 146 8.55 -0.16 11.35
CA ARG A 146 8.60 -1.27 10.39
C ARG A 146 9.64 -2.31 10.80
N LYS A 147 10.83 -1.87 11.22
CA LYS A 147 11.88 -2.76 11.71
C LYS A 147 11.40 -3.56 12.92
N MET A 148 10.79 -2.91 13.89
CA MET A 148 10.24 -3.55 15.08
C MET A 148 9.14 -4.55 14.72
N TRP A 149 8.28 -4.21 13.77
CA TRP A 149 7.22 -5.11 13.30
C TRP A 149 7.80 -6.35 12.60
N ARG A 150 8.84 -6.18 11.77
CA ARG A 150 9.55 -7.31 11.13
C ARG A 150 10.20 -8.23 12.16
N GLU A 151 10.78 -7.68 13.20
CA GLU A 151 11.35 -8.48 14.31
C GLU A 151 10.24 -9.28 15.01
N TYR A 152 9.10 -8.65 15.26
CA TYR A 152 7.93 -9.33 15.81
C TYR A 152 7.44 -10.47 14.90
N GLU A 153 7.31 -10.22 13.62
CA GLU A 153 6.89 -11.24 12.64
C GLU A 153 7.84 -12.46 12.63
N ASN A 154 9.15 -12.20 12.70
CA ASN A 154 10.17 -13.24 12.58
C ASN A 154 10.37 -14.03 13.88
N HIS A 155 10.21 -13.40 15.03
CA HIS A 155 10.59 -13.97 16.33
C HIS A 155 9.40 -14.16 17.27
N ASN A 156 8.20 -13.83 16.84
CA ASN A 156 6.99 -13.90 17.67
C ASN A 156 7.17 -13.20 19.04
N ILE A 157 7.88 -12.07 19.05
CA ILE A 157 8.19 -11.31 20.26
C ILE A 157 6.89 -10.67 20.78
N GLN A 158 6.49 -11.04 22.00
CA GLN A 158 5.22 -10.61 22.59
C GLN A 158 5.17 -9.14 23.03
N ALA A 159 6.29 -8.46 23.09
CA ALA A 159 6.42 -7.16 23.74
C ALA A 159 6.83 -6.04 22.79
N ILE A 160 5.95 -5.64 21.88
CA ILE A 160 6.05 -4.33 21.26
C ILE A 160 5.00 -3.45 21.93
N GLN A 161 5.43 -2.56 22.83
CA GLN A 161 4.53 -1.73 23.65
C GLN A 161 3.50 -0.94 22.87
N TRP A 162 3.81 -0.51 21.65
CA TRP A 162 2.90 0.26 20.81
C TRP A 162 1.87 -0.60 20.03
N LEU A 163 1.93 -1.91 20.18
CA LEU A 163 0.87 -2.80 19.65
C LEU A 163 -0.38 -2.79 20.55
N TYR A 164 -0.28 -2.24 21.75
CA TYR A 164 -1.34 -2.28 22.76
C TYR A 164 -1.97 -0.92 23.00
#